data_0e3ed146f4666e1c8421ae4f2f4514ad
#
_entry.id   0e3ed146f4666e1c8421ae4f2f4514ad
#
_cell.length_a   1.000
_cell.length_b   1.000
_cell.length_c   1.000
_cell.angle_alpha   90.00
_cell.angle_beta   90.00
_cell.angle_gamma   90.00
#
_symmetry.space_group_name_H-M   'P 1'
#
loop_
_entity.id
_entity.type
_entity.pdbx_description
1 polymer ?
#
loop_
_entity_poly.entity_id
_entity_poly.type
_entity_poly.pdbx_seq_one_letter_code
_entity_poly.pdbx_strand_id
1 'polypeptide(L)'
;MPVRFERKGKLDYVINDNGAWCWFQDERALVDPETQALVVGSIAAAEGPDGERRAGNVELTVVDLASCTARVVVLHDAFEVDDHDVPALWRREDGRWLAAYTKHKTDDLLRWRISEPNDPTAWGPERTFDWSAYTEHRGVTYANLHELEGRLYCFSRAVNDDPCALVSDDDGESWAYAGKLFTRPKVGYVNGYTRYAAGEDRIDLITTDHHPRDYDNSIYHGYLAGGILHRSDASPVQARPFDAAGDAPSQVELTTVLNAGERLGEVALTHAWTSDIRRAPDGTIAATITARGDDRPADPEDEFSRLRPVLDHRFVYARQDPGRGWTRHSLGKAGAGLLPHEQDYTGLAVIDPYDVNSVYMSTPFDPRSGAETPHHEIYAGTTADGGASWTWVAVTQDSEVDNLRPIVAPGDPSRVALLWFRGEMTASQHFRCEIVLRDTARSSSMGAGA
;
A
#
# COMPACT_ATOMS: atom_id res chain seq x y z
N MET A 1 7.38 28.51 -2.84
CA MET A 1 8.86 28.57 -2.88
C MET A 1 9.38 27.23 -2.39
N PRO A 2 10.45 26.63 -2.96
CA PRO A 2 10.99 25.41 -2.40
C PRO A 2 11.48 25.64 -0.98
N VAL A 3 11.10 24.75 -0.08
CA VAL A 3 11.51 24.77 1.32
C VAL A 3 12.70 23.81 1.45
N ARG A 4 13.77 24.24 2.12
CA ARG A 4 14.85 23.32 2.49
C ARG A 4 14.33 22.34 3.54
N PHE A 5 14.73 21.09 3.43
CA PHE A 5 14.38 20.05 4.40
C PHE A 5 14.74 20.45 5.84
N GLU A 6 13.81 20.27 6.75
CA GLU A 6 14.13 20.26 8.16
C GLU A 6 14.80 18.92 8.52
N ARG A 7 16.04 18.96 8.97
CA ARG A 7 16.80 17.77 9.31
C ARG A 7 16.46 17.32 10.73
N LYS A 8 15.84 16.14 10.88
CA LYS A 8 15.46 15.56 12.18
C LYS A 8 16.48 14.55 12.73
N GLY A 9 17.49 14.19 11.95
CA GLY A 9 18.56 13.27 12.32
C GLY A 9 19.76 13.41 11.40
N LYS A 10 20.65 12.42 11.40
CA LYS A 10 21.80 12.43 10.49
C LYS A 10 21.39 12.23 9.03
N LEU A 11 20.30 11.49 8.79
CA LEU A 11 19.84 11.05 7.46
C LEU A 11 18.37 11.34 7.18
N ASP A 12 17.57 11.80 8.17
CA ASP A 12 16.13 11.96 8.05
C ASP A 12 15.74 13.41 7.77
N TYR A 13 14.82 13.59 6.85
CA TYR A 13 14.32 14.89 6.41
C TYR A 13 12.80 14.93 6.47
N VAL A 14 12.22 15.93 7.12
CA VAL A 14 10.80 16.24 6.98
C VAL A 14 10.61 16.94 5.65
N ILE A 15 9.83 16.32 4.76
CA ILE A 15 9.56 16.82 3.40
C ILE A 15 8.16 17.43 3.27
N ASN A 16 7.24 17.08 4.18
CA ASN A 16 5.93 17.71 4.32
C ASN A 16 5.55 17.69 5.82
N ASP A 17 5.11 18.80 6.35
CA ASP A 17 4.77 18.99 7.76
C ASP A 17 3.31 18.66 8.12
N ASN A 18 2.49 18.34 7.13
CA ASN A 18 1.08 17.96 7.31
C ASN A 18 0.68 16.99 6.21
N GLY A 19 0.69 15.68 6.48
CA GLY A 19 0.29 14.67 5.51
C GLY A 19 0.34 13.26 6.04
N ALA A 20 -0.53 12.41 5.49
CA ALA A 20 -0.55 10.96 5.68
C ALA A 20 -1.09 10.27 4.44
N TRP A 21 -1.03 8.94 4.43
CA TRP A 21 -1.59 8.05 3.41
C TRP A 21 -2.17 6.78 4.04
N CYS A 22 -3.11 6.15 3.35
CA CYS A 22 -3.82 4.98 3.83
C CYS A 22 -2.94 3.74 3.98
N TRP A 23 -3.35 2.85 4.88
CA TRP A 23 -2.68 1.59 5.20
C TRP A 23 -2.68 0.58 4.04
N PHE A 24 -3.80 0.44 3.33
CA PHE A 24 -4.06 -0.70 2.44
C PHE A 24 -4.15 -0.32 0.97
N GLN A 25 -3.46 0.74 0.59
CA GLN A 25 -3.22 1.15 -0.80
C GLN A 25 -1.81 0.75 -1.24
N ASP A 26 -1.57 0.66 -2.55
CA ASP A 26 -0.22 0.60 -3.10
C ASP A 26 0.55 1.89 -2.78
N GLU A 27 1.88 1.90 -2.94
CA GLU A 27 2.72 3.03 -2.57
C GLU A 27 2.31 4.31 -3.30
N ARG A 28 2.24 5.39 -2.54
CA ARG A 28 1.87 6.74 -3.01
C ARG A 28 3.10 7.61 -3.24
N ALA A 29 4.21 6.99 -3.63
CA ALA A 29 5.46 7.67 -3.93
C ALA A 29 6.15 6.98 -5.10
N LEU A 30 6.83 7.77 -5.93
CA LEU A 30 7.58 7.28 -7.09
C LEU A 30 8.80 8.16 -7.33
N VAL A 31 9.96 7.52 -7.62
CA VAL A 31 11.18 8.21 -8.02
C VAL A 31 11.31 8.21 -9.53
N ASP A 32 11.58 9.36 -10.12
CA ASP A 32 12.03 9.49 -11.51
C ASP A 32 13.57 9.57 -11.53
N PRO A 33 14.27 8.53 -12.00
CA PRO A 33 15.72 8.52 -12.01
C PRO A 33 16.33 9.51 -13.04
N GLU A 34 15.57 9.90 -14.07
CA GLU A 34 16.05 10.82 -15.11
C GLU A 34 16.16 12.26 -14.58
N THR A 35 15.12 12.70 -13.86
CA THR A 35 15.06 14.05 -13.30
C THR A 35 15.52 14.12 -11.85
N GLN A 36 15.79 12.98 -11.20
CA GLN A 36 16.08 12.87 -9.78
C GLN A 36 14.96 13.47 -8.91
N ALA A 37 13.73 13.37 -9.38
CA ALA A 37 12.55 13.80 -8.65
C ALA A 37 11.92 12.62 -7.89
N LEU A 38 11.63 12.81 -6.61
CA LEU A 38 10.71 11.96 -5.85
C LEU A 38 9.39 12.70 -5.70
N VAL A 39 8.29 12.07 -6.11
CA VAL A 39 6.94 12.62 -5.95
C VAL A 39 6.19 11.77 -4.94
N VAL A 40 5.60 12.39 -3.92
CA VAL A 40 4.88 11.73 -2.82
C VAL A 40 3.50 12.32 -2.70
N GLY A 41 2.48 11.48 -2.77
CA GLY A 41 1.08 11.86 -2.53
C GLY A 41 0.73 11.86 -1.05
N SER A 42 -0.13 12.79 -0.63
CA SER A 42 -0.67 12.84 0.73
C SER A 42 -1.99 13.60 0.80
N ILE A 43 -2.71 13.41 1.89
CA ILE A 43 -3.83 14.27 2.29
C ILE A 43 -3.40 15.10 3.50
N ALA A 44 -3.73 16.39 3.49
CA ALA A 44 -3.48 17.27 4.63
C ALA A 44 -4.67 17.26 5.61
N ALA A 45 -4.38 17.20 6.90
CA ALA A 45 -5.38 17.17 7.96
C ALA A 45 -5.62 18.57 8.59
N ALA A 46 -6.76 18.71 9.26
CA ALA A 46 -7.12 19.92 9.98
C ALA A 46 -6.24 20.17 11.22
N GLU A 47 -5.77 19.08 11.84
CA GLU A 47 -4.95 19.11 13.06
C GLU A 47 -3.47 19.43 12.82
N GLY A 48 -3.04 19.33 11.55
CA GLY A 48 -1.65 19.62 11.16
C GLY A 48 -1.36 21.11 10.99
N PRO A 49 -0.09 21.47 10.77
CA PRO A 49 0.29 22.84 10.44
C PRO A 49 -0.51 23.43 9.27
N ASP A 50 -0.94 24.68 9.39
CA ASP A 50 -1.80 25.38 8.42
C ASP A 50 -3.13 24.65 8.11
N GLY A 51 -3.59 23.79 9.02
CA GLY A 51 -4.75 22.93 8.83
C GLY A 51 -6.03 23.67 8.45
N GLU A 52 -6.25 24.89 8.95
CA GLU A 52 -7.40 25.73 8.55
C GLU A 52 -7.47 26.00 7.04
N ARG A 53 -6.33 25.97 6.33
CA ARG A 53 -6.25 26.23 4.89
C ARG A 53 -5.98 24.98 4.07
N ARG A 54 -5.40 23.94 4.69
CA ARG A 54 -4.93 22.75 3.98
C ARG A 54 -5.84 21.54 4.18
N ALA A 55 -6.74 21.55 5.17
CA ALA A 55 -7.57 20.41 5.50
C ALA A 55 -8.29 19.85 4.25
N GLY A 56 -8.09 18.57 3.97
CA GLY A 56 -8.64 17.88 2.83
C GLY A 56 -7.96 18.18 1.48
N ASN A 57 -6.87 18.92 1.46
CA ASN A 57 -6.11 19.08 0.21
C ASN A 57 -5.48 17.75 -0.20
N VAL A 58 -5.70 17.37 -1.46
CA VAL A 58 -4.90 16.35 -2.13
C VAL A 58 -3.58 17.00 -2.53
N GLU A 59 -2.51 16.59 -1.90
CA GLU A 59 -1.20 17.22 -2.09
C GLU A 59 -0.17 16.26 -2.70
N LEU A 60 0.74 16.85 -3.47
CA LEU A 60 1.97 16.21 -3.88
C LEU A 60 3.16 16.94 -3.25
N THR A 61 4.03 16.19 -2.60
CA THR A 61 5.34 16.70 -2.21
C THR A 61 6.33 16.29 -3.29
N VAL A 62 6.84 17.28 -4.04
CA VAL A 62 7.86 17.09 -5.07
C VAL A 62 9.22 17.39 -4.47
N VAL A 63 10.07 16.39 -4.43
CA VAL A 63 11.41 16.43 -3.85
C VAL A 63 12.43 16.36 -4.96
N ASP A 64 13.31 17.37 -5.04
CA ASP A 64 14.54 17.30 -5.82
C ASP A 64 15.62 16.63 -4.96
N LEU A 65 15.93 15.38 -5.29
CA LEU A 65 16.88 14.54 -4.53
C LEU A 65 18.33 15.02 -4.70
N ALA A 66 18.64 15.74 -5.79
CA ALA A 66 19.99 16.27 -6.02
C ALA A 66 20.26 17.52 -5.18
N SER A 67 19.28 18.42 -5.05
CA SER A 67 19.41 19.67 -4.29
C SER A 67 18.93 19.55 -2.83
N CYS A 68 18.29 18.43 -2.45
CA CYS A 68 17.64 18.22 -1.16
C CYS A 68 16.63 19.35 -0.84
N THR A 69 15.74 19.62 -1.78
CA THR A 69 14.66 20.60 -1.61
C THR A 69 13.30 19.98 -1.92
N ALA A 70 12.26 20.41 -1.19
CA ALA A 70 10.89 19.96 -1.42
C ALA A 70 9.95 21.13 -1.75
N ARG A 71 8.89 20.80 -2.46
CA ARG A 71 7.79 21.71 -2.76
C ARG A 71 6.47 20.97 -2.68
N VAL A 72 5.53 21.52 -1.93
CA VAL A 72 4.15 21.01 -1.88
C VAL A 72 3.35 21.66 -3.01
N VAL A 73 2.60 20.83 -3.73
CA VAL A 73 1.71 21.19 -4.83
C VAL A 73 0.32 20.67 -4.51
N VAL A 74 -0.71 21.51 -4.57
CA VAL A 74 -2.10 21.12 -4.36
C VAL A 74 -2.69 20.65 -5.68
N LEU A 75 -3.12 19.40 -5.75
CA LEU A 75 -3.86 18.83 -6.88
C LEU A 75 -5.34 19.17 -6.80
N HIS A 76 -5.92 19.07 -5.60
CA HIS A 76 -7.32 19.41 -5.35
C HIS A 76 -7.43 20.09 -3.99
N ASP A 77 -8.05 21.27 -3.96
CA ASP A 77 -8.24 22.07 -2.76
C ASP A 77 -9.49 21.61 -2.01
N ALA A 78 -9.40 21.43 -0.70
CA ALA A 78 -10.54 21.07 0.17
C ALA A 78 -11.39 19.90 -0.36
N PHE A 79 -10.73 18.79 -0.74
CA PHE A 79 -11.37 17.62 -1.34
C PHE A 79 -12.18 16.83 -0.31
N GLU A 80 -11.48 16.23 0.66
CA GLU A 80 -12.01 15.49 1.80
C GLU A 80 -10.87 15.20 2.76
N VAL A 81 -11.11 15.29 4.06
CA VAL A 81 -10.09 14.85 5.02
C VAL A 81 -10.26 13.35 5.23
N ASP A 82 -9.57 12.56 4.41
CA ASP A 82 -9.51 11.11 4.55
C ASP A 82 -8.20 10.58 3.91
N ASP A 83 -7.44 9.78 4.64
CA ASP A 83 -6.16 9.25 4.18
C ASP A 83 -6.30 8.29 2.97
N HIS A 84 -7.50 7.83 2.66
CA HIS A 84 -7.79 7.00 1.49
C HIS A 84 -7.75 7.77 0.16
N ASP A 85 -7.84 9.10 0.20
CA ASP A 85 -7.98 9.95 -0.99
C ASP A 85 -6.64 10.27 -1.66
N VAL A 86 -5.55 9.72 -1.14
CA VAL A 86 -4.20 9.96 -1.63
C VAL A 86 -4.00 9.48 -3.06
N PRO A 87 -3.41 10.32 -3.96
CA PRO A 87 -3.30 10.00 -5.37
C PRO A 87 -2.31 8.86 -5.63
N ALA A 88 -2.70 7.94 -6.52
CA ALA A 88 -1.78 7.04 -7.20
C ALA A 88 -0.99 7.82 -8.26
N LEU A 89 0.26 7.43 -8.46
CA LEU A 89 1.19 8.12 -9.35
C LEU A 89 1.66 7.19 -10.47
N TRP A 90 1.78 7.75 -11.66
CA TRP A 90 2.35 7.09 -12.82
C TRP A 90 3.28 8.03 -13.58
N ARG A 91 4.47 7.56 -13.96
CA ARG A 91 5.42 8.30 -14.79
C ARG A 91 5.26 7.83 -16.24
N ARG A 92 4.79 8.71 -17.09
CA ARG A 92 4.55 8.45 -18.51
C ARG A 92 5.86 8.49 -19.30
N GLU A 93 5.90 7.78 -20.43
CA GLU A 93 7.06 7.76 -21.31
C GLU A 93 7.39 9.14 -21.92
N ASP A 94 6.37 10.00 -22.09
CA ASP A 94 6.53 11.36 -22.63
C ASP A 94 7.08 12.38 -21.62
N GLY A 95 7.48 11.91 -20.44
CA GLY A 95 8.02 12.73 -19.38
C GLY A 95 6.97 13.41 -18.49
N ARG A 96 5.69 13.17 -18.68
CA ARG A 96 4.62 13.68 -17.83
C ARG A 96 4.34 12.75 -16.66
N TRP A 97 3.73 13.30 -15.65
CA TRP A 97 3.19 12.54 -14.53
C TRP A 97 1.66 12.47 -14.62
N LEU A 98 1.11 11.36 -14.24
CA LEU A 98 -0.33 11.20 -14.02
C LEU A 98 -0.55 10.95 -12.54
N ALA A 99 -1.53 11.65 -11.95
CA ALA A 99 -2.00 11.46 -10.59
C ALA A 99 -3.50 11.16 -10.62
N ALA A 100 -3.90 10.01 -10.09
CA ALA A 100 -5.29 9.54 -10.07
C ALA A 100 -5.76 9.33 -8.62
N TYR A 101 -6.95 9.84 -8.26
CA TYR A 101 -7.48 9.80 -6.91
C TYR A 101 -9.01 9.72 -6.88
N THR A 102 -9.52 9.17 -5.80
CA THR A 102 -10.95 9.01 -5.52
C THR A 102 -11.22 9.49 -4.10
N LYS A 103 -12.47 9.79 -3.79
CA LYS A 103 -12.92 9.91 -2.41
C LYS A 103 -13.09 8.54 -1.74
N HIS A 104 -13.25 8.52 -0.42
CA HIS A 104 -13.51 7.29 0.32
C HIS A 104 -14.99 6.88 0.23
N LYS A 105 -15.45 6.52 -1.00
CA LYS A 105 -16.82 6.10 -1.30
C LYS A 105 -17.89 7.16 -1.06
N THR A 106 -17.52 8.42 -0.91
CA THR A 106 -18.46 9.52 -0.73
C THR A 106 -19.00 10.08 -2.06
N ASP A 107 -18.37 9.69 -3.18
CA ASP A 107 -18.89 9.87 -4.54
C ASP A 107 -18.42 8.74 -5.50
N ASP A 108 -18.88 8.80 -6.75
CA ASP A 108 -18.61 7.80 -7.79
C ASP A 108 -17.54 8.24 -8.79
N LEU A 109 -16.68 9.21 -8.46
CA LEU A 109 -15.76 9.78 -9.42
C LEU A 109 -14.31 9.32 -9.18
N LEU A 110 -13.70 8.72 -10.21
CA LEU A 110 -12.24 8.77 -10.34
C LEU A 110 -11.88 10.12 -10.93
N ARG A 111 -10.90 10.78 -10.34
CA ARG A 111 -10.32 12.03 -10.83
C ARG A 111 -8.88 11.81 -11.20
N TRP A 112 -8.41 12.52 -12.23
CA TRP A 112 -6.99 12.50 -12.54
C TRP A 112 -6.54 13.82 -13.17
N ARG A 113 -5.24 14.06 -13.05
CA ARG A 113 -4.54 15.15 -13.71
C ARG A 113 -3.27 14.63 -14.38
N ILE A 114 -2.81 15.33 -15.39
CA ILE A 114 -1.56 15.06 -16.09
C ILE A 114 -0.70 16.32 -15.98
N SER A 115 0.58 16.16 -15.64
CA SER A 115 1.50 17.27 -15.48
C SER A 115 2.02 17.82 -16.81
N GLU A 116 2.71 18.95 -16.77
CA GLU A 116 3.60 19.35 -17.85
C GLU A 116 4.80 18.40 -17.98
N PRO A 117 5.40 18.27 -19.17
CA PRO A 117 6.55 17.37 -19.39
C PRO A 117 7.73 17.70 -18.45
N ASN A 118 8.21 16.69 -17.73
CA ASN A 118 9.33 16.78 -16.78
C ASN A 118 9.15 17.83 -15.66
N ASP A 119 7.92 18.27 -15.42
CA ASP A 119 7.59 19.21 -14.34
C ASP A 119 6.42 18.69 -13.48
N PRO A 120 6.68 17.90 -12.42
CA PRO A 120 5.66 17.44 -11.50
C PRO A 120 5.09 18.54 -10.59
N THR A 121 5.49 19.79 -10.77
CA THR A 121 4.93 20.93 -10.03
C THR A 121 3.86 21.71 -10.81
N ALA A 122 3.69 21.44 -12.10
CA ALA A 122 2.74 22.09 -12.98
C ALA A 122 1.76 21.05 -13.55
N TRP A 123 0.46 21.20 -13.24
CA TRP A 123 -0.57 20.22 -13.56
C TRP A 123 -1.67 20.81 -14.41
N GLY A 124 -2.10 20.05 -15.42
CA GLY A 124 -3.24 20.37 -16.27
C GLY A 124 -4.58 20.33 -15.52
N PRO A 125 -5.69 20.57 -16.22
CA PRO A 125 -7.04 20.51 -15.63
C PRO A 125 -7.38 19.13 -15.10
N GLU A 126 -8.19 19.08 -14.04
CA GLU A 126 -8.76 17.83 -13.53
C GLU A 126 -9.74 17.25 -14.55
N ARG A 127 -9.66 15.94 -14.73
CA ARG A 127 -10.55 15.12 -15.54
C ARG A 127 -11.24 14.10 -14.64
N THR A 128 -12.37 13.56 -15.08
CA THR A 128 -13.18 12.63 -14.30
C THR A 128 -13.69 11.46 -15.13
N PHE A 129 -13.77 10.29 -14.50
CA PHE A 129 -14.55 9.15 -14.96
C PHE A 129 -15.66 8.87 -13.94
N ASP A 130 -16.89 8.75 -14.41
CA ASP A 130 -18.06 8.52 -13.56
C ASP A 130 -18.38 7.02 -13.49
N TRP A 131 -18.26 6.46 -12.29
CA TRP A 131 -18.56 5.06 -11.98
C TRP A 131 -20.03 4.80 -11.67
N SER A 132 -20.90 5.83 -11.57
CA SER A 132 -22.29 5.71 -11.09
C SER A 132 -23.11 4.67 -11.85
N ALA A 133 -22.86 4.52 -13.16
CA ALA A 133 -23.52 3.52 -14.00
C ALA A 133 -23.17 2.06 -13.58
N TYR A 134 -22.11 1.85 -12.82
CA TYR A 134 -21.61 0.51 -12.43
C TYR A 134 -21.74 0.26 -10.94
N THR A 135 -21.57 1.27 -10.10
CA THR A 135 -21.58 1.18 -8.63
C THR A 135 -22.96 1.28 -8.02
N GLU A 136 -23.97 1.64 -8.81
CA GLU A 136 -25.32 1.94 -8.30
C GLU A 136 -25.29 3.03 -7.22
N HIS A 137 -24.45 4.05 -7.40
CA HIS A 137 -24.21 5.15 -6.45
C HIS A 137 -23.69 4.73 -5.07
N ARG A 138 -22.92 3.64 -5.02
CA ARG A 138 -22.28 3.17 -3.76
C ARG A 138 -20.88 3.72 -3.55
N GLY A 139 -20.42 4.56 -4.45
CA GLY A 139 -19.12 5.19 -4.42
C GLY A 139 -17.97 4.26 -4.87
N VAL A 140 -16.84 4.88 -5.13
CA VAL A 140 -15.57 4.24 -5.49
C VAL A 140 -14.48 4.66 -4.51
N THR A 141 -13.53 3.77 -4.26
CA THR A 141 -12.34 4.13 -3.49
C THR A 141 -11.13 3.36 -3.98
N TYR A 142 -9.96 3.87 -3.62
CA TYR A 142 -8.64 3.45 -4.10
C TYR A 142 -8.46 3.69 -5.61
N ALA A 143 -7.29 4.13 -5.96
CA ALA A 143 -6.78 4.13 -7.32
C ALA A 143 -5.39 3.50 -7.24
N ASN A 144 -5.12 2.46 -8.04
CA ASN A 144 -3.82 1.83 -8.12
C ASN A 144 -3.46 1.69 -9.60
N LEU A 145 -2.37 2.34 -10.02
CA LEU A 145 -1.97 2.46 -11.43
C LEU A 145 -0.87 1.45 -11.74
N HIS A 146 -1.11 0.62 -12.75
CA HIS A 146 -0.16 -0.39 -13.20
C HIS A 146 -0.23 -0.56 -14.71
N GLU A 147 0.91 -0.64 -15.36
CA GLU A 147 1.00 -0.92 -16.79
C GLU A 147 1.20 -2.42 -17.00
N LEU A 148 0.55 -2.95 -18.03
CA LEU A 148 0.76 -4.30 -18.54
C LEU A 148 0.47 -4.35 -20.04
N GLU A 149 1.41 -4.87 -20.81
CA GLU A 149 1.25 -5.11 -22.26
C GLU A 149 0.87 -3.84 -23.04
N GLY A 150 1.46 -2.69 -22.67
CA GLY A 150 1.22 -1.39 -23.31
C GLY A 150 -0.12 -0.74 -22.96
N ARG A 151 -0.80 -1.23 -21.94
CA ARG A 151 -2.07 -0.69 -21.43
C ARG A 151 -1.92 -0.26 -19.99
N LEU A 152 -2.42 0.92 -19.64
CA LEU A 152 -2.45 1.37 -18.26
C LEU A 152 -3.76 0.97 -17.60
N TYR A 153 -3.68 0.29 -16.47
CA TYR A 153 -4.81 -0.11 -15.64
C TYR A 153 -4.90 0.78 -14.40
N CYS A 154 -6.12 1.18 -14.04
CA CYS A 154 -6.42 1.78 -12.74
C CYS A 154 -7.35 0.84 -11.98
N PHE A 155 -6.81 0.12 -10.99
CA PHE A 155 -7.60 -0.76 -10.14
C PHE A 155 -8.22 0.05 -9.00
N SER A 156 -9.53 -0.10 -8.86
CA SER A 156 -10.33 0.57 -7.83
C SER A 156 -11.25 -0.44 -7.14
N ARG A 157 -11.59 -0.19 -5.89
CA ARG A 157 -12.64 -0.90 -5.17
C ARG A 157 -13.96 -0.22 -5.51
N ALA A 158 -14.77 -0.82 -6.40
CA ALA A 158 -15.95 -0.21 -6.98
C ALA A 158 -17.18 -1.13 -6.94
N VAL A 159 -17.47 -1.87 -8.00
CA VAL A 159 -18.66 -2.70 -8.12
C VAL A 159 -18.64 -3.84 -7.10
N ASN A 160 -19.63 -3.87 -6.21
CA ASN A 160 -19.68 -4.83 -5.09
C ASN A 160 -18.47 -4.75 -4.13
N ASP A 161 -17.76 -3.63 -4.10
CA ASP A 161 -16.48 -3.45 -3.38
C ASP A 161 -15.39 -4.44 -3.84
N ASP A 162 -15.55 -5.06 -5.00
CA ASP A 162 -14.53 -5.92 -5.61
C ASP A 162 -13.51 -5.08 -6.38
N PRO A 163 -12.30 -5.60 -6.65
CA PRO A 163 -11.34 -4.92 -7.49
C PRO A 163 -11.84 -4.88 -8.93
N CYS A 164 -12.10 -3.67 -9.38
CA CYS A 164 -12.51 -3.35 -10.75
C CYS A 164 -11.38 -2.58 -11.43
N ALA A 165 -11.30 -2.66 -12.75
CA ALA A 165 -10.33 -1.91 -13.51
C ALA A 165 -10.99 -0.93 -14.48
N LEU A 166 -10.43 0.26 -14.54
CA LEU A 166 -10.43 1.07 -15.76
C LEU A 166 -9.17 0.75 -16.56
N VAL A 167 -9.25 0.84 -17.86
CA VAL A 167 -8.14 0.66 -18.77
C VAL A 167 -8.01 1.87 -19.69
N SER A 168 -6.75 2.22 -19.96
CA SER A 168 -6.36 3.26 -20.90
C SER A 168 -5.42 2.69 -21.94
N ASP A 169 -5.71 2.94 -23.22
CA ASP A 169 -4.87 2.60 -24.36
C ASP A 169 -4.08 3.84 -24.86
N ASP A 170 -4.18 4.98 -24.17
CA ASP A 170 -3.58 6.27 -24.50
C ASP A 170 -2.79 6.88 -23.34
N ASP A 171 -2.21 6.01 -22.49
CA ASP A 171 -1.36 6.35 -21.36
C ASP A 171 -2.03 7.33 -20.37
N GLY A 172 -3.32 7.09 -20.08
CA GLY A 172 -4.11 7.84 -19.10
C GLY A 172 -4.77 9.12 -19.61
N GLU A 173 -4.76 9.40 -20.92
CA GLU A 173 -5.53 10.53 -21.47
C GLU A 173 -7.03 10.26 -21.37
N SER A 174 -7.46 9.01 -21.57
CA SER A 174 -8.85 8.58 -21.42
C SER A 174 -8.95 7.19 -20.78
N TRP A 175 -10.11 6.90 -20.19
CA TRP A 175 -10.37 5.66 -19.48
C TRP A 175 -11.66 5.00 -19.92
N ALA A 176 -11.65 3.66 -19.98
CA ALA A 176 -12.84 2.85 -20.20
C ALA A 176 -12.96 1.79 -19.09
N TYR A 177 -14.20 1.46 -18.71
CA TYR A 177 -14.44 0.38 -17.75
C TYR A 177 -14.12 -0.97 -18.40
N ALA A 178 -13.17 -1.70 -17.83
CA ALA A 178 -12.77 -3.03 -18.27
C ALA A 178 -13.62 -4.14 -17.65
N GLY A 179 -14.04 -3.99 -16.40
CA GLY A 179 -14.77 -5.02 -15.66
C GLY A 179 -14.16 -5.30 -14.28
N LYS A 180 -14.63 -6.36 -13.64
CA LYS A 180 -14.07 -6.88 -12.40
C LYS A 180 -12.85 -7.75 -12.68
N LEU A 181 -11.81 -7.61 -11.85
CA LEU A 181 -10.67 -8.51 -11.88
C LEU A 181 -11.05 -9.91 -11.38
N PHE A 182 -11.77 -9.95 -10.27
CA PHE A 182 -12.43 -11.13 -9.71
C PHE A 182 -13.63 -10.71 -8.85
N THR A 183 -14.45 -11.67 -8.45
CA THR A 183 -15.65 -11.43 -7.67
C THR A 183 -15.60 -12.16 -6.33
N ARG A 184 -16.22 -11.57 -5.31
CA ARG A 184 -16.44 -12.16 -3.97
C ARG A 184 -17.93 -12.26 -3.68
N PRO A 185 -18.37 -13.24 -2.91
CA PRO A 185 -19.70 -13.17 -2.30
C PRO A 185 -19.83 -11.89 -1.49
N LYS A 186 -20.97 -11.20 -1.61
CA LYS A 186 -21.21 -10.04 -0.78
C LYS A 186 -21.59 -10.49 0.63
N VAL A 187 -20.74 -10.14 1.58
CA VAL A 187 -20.96 -10.31 3.01
C VAL A 187 -20.65 -8.98 3.72
N GLY A 188 -21.49 -8.59 4.66
CA GLY A 188 -21.28 -7.33 5.40
C GLY A 188 -21.40 -6.05 4.53
N TYR A 189 -20.80 -4.97 5.04
CA TYR A 189 -20.91 -3.63 4.46
C TYR A 189 -19.96 -3.41 3.27
N VAL A 190 -18.70 -3.84 3.42
CA VAL A 190 -17.65 -3.73 2.40
C VAL A 190 -16.93 -5.08 2.23
N ASN A 191 -16.35 -5.29 1.04
CA ASN A 191 -15.50 -6.44 0.76
C ASN A 191 -14.03 -6.15 1.08
N GLY A 192 -13.19 -7.13 0.81
CA GLY A 192 -11.80 -7.17 1.23
C GLY A 192 -10.85 -6.25 0.45
N TYR A 193 -9.59 -6.56 0.58
CA TYR A 193 -8.47 -5.74 0.09
C TYR A 193 -7.62 -6.50 -0.91
N THR A 194 -7.00 -5.76 -1.82
CA THR A 194 -6.08 -6.30 -2.84
C THR A 194 -4.88 -5.38 -2.95
N ARG A 195 -3.68 -5.96 -2.99
CA ARG A 195 -2.41 -5.29 -3.25
C ARG A 195 -1.82 -5.83 -4.55
N TYR A 196 -1.12 -4.98 -5.28
CA TYR A 196 -0.60 -5.28 -6.59
C TYR A 196 0.92 -5.07 -6.67
N ALA A 197 1.56 -5.83 -7.56
CA ALA A 197 2.96 -5.63 -7.94
C ALA A 197 3.09 -5.86 -9.44
N ALA A 198 3.28 -4.80 -10.21
CA ALA A 198 3.52 -4.90 -11.64
C ALA A 198 4.96 -5.31 -11.93
N GLY A 199 5.13 -6.18 -12.93
CA GLY A 199 6.36 -6.52 -13.60
C GLY A 199 6.21 -6.29 -15.10
N GLU A 200 7.24 -6.56 -15.88
CA GLU A 200 7.21 -6.39 -17.35
C GLU A 200 6.20 -7.31 -18.06
N ASP A 201 5.96 -8.48 -17.50
CA ASP A 201 5.19 -9.58 -18.14
C ASP A 201 3.85 -9.86 -17.44
N ARG A 202 3.61 -9.30 -16.26
CA ARG A 202 2.41 -9.58 -15.46
C ARG A 202 2.23 -8.62 -14.31
N ILE A 203 1.01 -8.60 -13.77
CA ILE A 203 0.67 -7.93 -12.50
C ILE A 203 0.35 -9.01 -11.47
N ASP A 204 1.24 -9.21 -10.48
CA ASP A 204 0.99 -10.07 -9.33
C ASP A 204 0.04 -9.37 -8.35
N LEU A 205 -0.76 -10.14 -7.62
CA LEU A 205 -1.67 -9.62 -6.62
C LEU A 205 -1.81 -10.55 -5.42
N ILE A 206 -2.04 -9.97 -4.24
CA ILE A 206 -2.55 -10.68 -3.07
C ILE A 206 -3.87 -10.08 -2.62
N THR A 207 -4.79 -10.92 -2.17
CA THR A 207 -6.13 -10.49 -1.82
C THR A 207 -6.70 -11.26 -0.63
N THR A 208 -7.62 -10.62 0.11
CA THR A 208 -8.39 -11.23 1.20
C THR A 208 -9.69 -11.85 0.70
N ASP A 209 -10.32 -12.70 1.50
CA ASP A 209 -11.70 -13.15 1.25
C ASP A 209 -12.70 -11.99 1.38
N HIS A 210 -12.74 -11.38 2.56
CA HIS A 210 -13.67 -10.34 2.94
C HIS A 210 -12.94 -9.22 3.68
N HIS A 211 -13.69 -8.30 4.28
CA HIS A 211 -13.11 -7.26 5.11
C HIS A 211 -12.54 -7.89 6.41
N PRO A 212 -11.23 -7.84 6.63
CA PRO A 212 -10.63 -8.58 7.75
C PRO A 212 -11.04 -8.07 9.14
N ARG A 213 -11.47 -6.80 9.27
CA ARG A 213 -12.00 -6.29 10.53
C ARG A 213 -13.18 -7.14 11.05
N ASP A 214 -14.05 -7.58 10.12
CA ASP A 214 -15.33 -8.20 10.45
C ASP A 214 -15.30 -9.73 10.28
N TYR A 215 -14.32 -10.26 9.52
CA TYR A 215 -14.28 -11.68 9.15
C TYR A 215 -12.87 -12.24 9.24
N ASP A 216 -12.78 -13.48 9.72
CA ASP A 216 -11.55 -14.25 9.58
C ASP A 216 -11.31 -14.58 8.11
N ASN A 217 -10.09 -14.31 7.62
CA ASN A 217 -9.75 -14.34 6.20
C ASN A 217 -8.56 -15.22 5.90
N SER A 218 -8.65 -15.92 4.76
CA SER A 218 -7.48 -16.41 4.05
C SER A 218 -6.90 -15.33 3.14
N ILE A 219 -5.63 -15.47 2.78
CA ILE A 219 -4.92 -14.64 1.79
C ILE A 219 -4.64 -15.49 0.56
N TYR A 220 -4.95 -14.94 -0.61
CA TYR A 220 -4.76 -15.59 -1.90
C TYR A 220 -3.79 -14.79 -2.77
N HIS A 221 -3.05 -15.52 -3.61
CA HIS A 221 -2.18 -14.96 -4.63
C HIS A 221 -2.56 -15.47 -6.01
N GLY A 222 -2.48 -14.59 -6.97
CA GLY A 222 -2.54 -14.86 -8.41
C GLY A 222 -1.87 -13.74 -9.19
N TYR A 223 -1.89 -13.85 -10.51
CA TYR A 223 -1.40 -12.79 -11.36
C TYR A 223 -2.19 -12.67 -12.66
N LEU A 224 -2.23 -11.46 -13.20
CA LEU A 224 -2.81 -11.12 -14.50
C LEU A 224 -1.70 -11.12 -15.55
N ALA A 225 -1.87 -11.90 -16.62
CA ALA A 225 -1.00 -11.91 -17.80
C ALA A 225 -1.80 -12.37 -19.03
N GLY A 226 -1.57 -11.78 -20.19
CA GLY A 226 -2.28 -12.14 -21.43
C GLY A 226 -3.81 -12.01 -21.32
N GLY A 227 -4.31 -11.10 -20.48
CA GLY A 227 -5.74 -10.93 -20.22
C GLY A 227 -6.39 -12.09 -19.43
N ILE A 228 -5.60 -12.95 -18.76
CA ILE A 228 -6.03 -14.12 -18.00
C ILE A 228 -5.46 -14.05 -16.58
N LEU A 229 -6.25 -14.46 -15.60
CA LEU A 229 -5.75 -14.71 -14.24
C LEU A 229 -5.09 -16.09 -14.17
N HIS A 230 -3.96 -16.12 -13.50
CA HIS A 230 -3.19 -17.34 -13.23
C HIS A 230 -3.02 -17.55 -11.73
N ARG A 231 -2.87 -18.80 -11.32
CA ARG A 231 -2.42 -19.18 -9.99
C ARG A 231 -0.91 -19.03 -9.87
N SER A 232 -0.41 -19.14 -8.64
CA SER A 232 1.03 -19.09 -8.36
C SER A 232 1.86 -20.12 -9.13
N ASP A 233 1.27 -21.25 -9.51
CA ASP A 233 1.91 -22.34 -10.28
C ASP A 233 1.82 -22.17 -11.80
N ALA A 234 1.40 -20.99 -12.25
CA ALA A 234 1.15 -20.62 -13.63
C ALA A 234 -0.05 -21.34 -14.30
N SER A 235 -0.83 -22.13 -13.56
CA SER A 235 -2.06 -22.70 -14.11
C SER A 235 -3.11 -21.58 -14.29
N PRO A 236 -3.80 -21.54 -15.46
CA PRO A 236 -4.80 -20.52 -15.70
C PRO A 236 -6.06 -20.76 -14.85
N VAL A 237 -6.70 -19.67 -14.42
CA VAL A 237 -8.07 -19.69 -13.93
C VAL A 237 -9.01 -19.74 -15.13
N GLN A 238 -10.06 -20.58 -15.09
CA GLN A 238 -10.90 -20.81 -16.27
C GLN A 238 -11.78 -19.63 -16.64
N ALA A 239 -12.37 -18.96 -15.64
CA ALA A 239 -13.16 -17.75 -15.85
C ALA A 239 -12.24 -16.58 -16.21
N ARG A 240 -12.73 -15.70 -17.10
CA ARG A 240 -11.93 -14.56 -17.56
C ARG A 240 -12.16 -13.34 -16.67
N PRO A 241 -11.10 -12.62 -16.25
CA PRO A 241 -11.24 -11.31 -15.67
C PRO A 241 -11.81 -10.34 -16.72
N PHE A 242 -12.43 -9.27 -16.24
CA PHE A 242 -12.98 -8.20 -17.09
C PHE A 242 -14.05 -8.66 -18.08
N ASP A 243 -14.78 -9.72 -17.76
CA ASP A 243 -15.93 -10.12 -18.55
C ASP A 243 -17.13 -9.20 -18.28
N ALA A 244 -17.58 -8.52 -19.33
CA ALA A 244 -18.76 -7.64 -19.27
C ALA A 244 -20.06 -8.38 -18.97
N ALA A 245 -20.11 -9.70 -19.19
CA ALA A 245 -21.24 -10.56 -18.86
C ALA A 245 -21.36 -10.86 -17.34
N GLY A 246 -20.34 -10.51 -16.55
CA GLY A 246 -20.41 -10.56 -15.09
C GLY A 246 -19.85 -11.83 -14.45
N ASP A 247 -19.24 -12.72 -15.20
CA ASP A 247 -18.69 -14.00 -14.71
C ASP A 247 -17.18 -13.91 -14.40
N ALA A 248 -16.74 -12.84 -13.74
CA ALA A 248 -15.35 -12.73 -13.29
C ALA A 248 -15.00 -13.88 -12.31
N PRO A 249 -13.73 -14.39 -12.31
CA PRO A 249 -13.30 -15.45 -11.44
C PRO A 249 -13.61 -15.18 -9.96
N SER A 250 -13.78 -16.23 -9.16
CA SER A 250 -13.80 -16.09 -7.71
C SER A 250 -12.37 -16.01 -7.17
N GLN A 251 -12.13 -15.18 -6.14
CA GLN A 251 -10.81 -15.09 -5.48
C GLN A 251 -10.33 -16.46 -4.93
N VAL A 252 -11.24 -17.35 -4.53
CA VAL A 252 -10.88 -18.70 -4.02
C VAL A 252 -10.33 -19.63 -5.11
N GLU A 253 -10.42 -19.24 -6.38
CA GLU A 253 -9.78 -19.97 -7.49
C GLU A 253 -8.28 -19.67 -7.60
N LEU A 254 -7.80 -18.64 -6.92
CA LEU A 254 -6.37 -18.30 -6.82
C LEU A 254 -5.64 -19.23 -5.85
N THR A 255 -4.33 -19.10 -5.72
CA THR A 255 -3.53 -19.92 -4.80
C THR A 255 -3.62 -19.37 -3.39
N THR A 256 -3.95 -20.21 -2.42
CA THR A 256 -3.93 -19.82 -1.00
C THR A 256 -2.50 -19.60 -0.53
N VAL A 257 -2.24 -18.42 0.04
CA VAL A 257 -0.97 -18.03 0.66
C VAL A 257 -0.98 -18.31 2.15
N LEU A 258 -2.07 -17.94 2.83
CA LEU A 258 -2.27 -18.15 4.26
C LEU A 258 -3.75 -18.55 4.47
N ASN A 259 -4.00 -19.64 5.18
CA ASN A 259 -5.36 -20.01 5.53
C ASN A 259 -5.84 -19.25 6.77
N ALA A 260 -7.13 -18.93 6.82
CA ALA A 260 -7.78 -18.45 8.03
C ALA A 260 -7.53 -19.43 9.19
N GLY A 261 -7.12 -18.91 10.34
CA GLY A 261 -6.83 -19.71 11.54
C GLY A 261 -5.56 -20.57 11.45
N GLU A 262 -4.74 -20.40 10.40
CA GLU A 262 -3.48 -21.14 10.28
C GLU A 262 -2.54 -20.83 11.45
N ARG A 263 -1.85 -21.86 11.94
CA ARG A 263 -0.91 -21.69 13.04
C ARG A 263 0.51 -21.46 12.54
N LEU A 264 1.12 -20.39 13.04
CA LEU A 264 2.55 -20.14 12.87
C LEU A 264 3.25 -20.28 14.22
N GLY A 265 3.89 -21.43 14.42
CA GLY A 265 4.32 -21.88 15.76
C GLY A 265 3.12 -22.11 16.68
N GLU A 266 3.10 -21.46 17.83
CA GLU A 266 2.01 -21.59 18.81
C GLU A 266 0.84 -20.61 18.57
N VAL A 267 1.02 -19.63 17.69
CA VAL A 267 0.04 -18.56 17.44
C VAL A 267 -0.89 -18.96 16.30
N ALA A 268 -2.20 -18.94 16.55
CA ALA A 268 -3.22 -19.01 15.49
C ALA A 268 -3.36 -17.61 14.86
N LEU A 269 -3.34 -17.53 13.54
CA LEU A 269 -3.43 -16.28 12.79
C LEU A 269 -4.84 -16.15 12.20
N THR A 270 -5.52 -15.08 12.57
CA THR A 270 -6.87 -14.80 12.10
C THR A 270 -6.98 -13.38 11.54
N HIS A 271 -8.08 -13.05 10.86
CA HIS A 271 -8.35 -11.70 10.35
C HIS A 271 -7.16 -11.13 9.57
N ALA A 272 -6.63 -11.92 8.63
CA ALA A 272 -5.43 -11.56 7.89
C ALA A 272 -5.68 -10.42 6.88
N TRP A 273 -4.78 -9.43 6.87
CA TRP A 273 -4.77 -8.29 5.97
C TRP A 273 -3.57 -8.36 5.02
N THR A 274 -3.77 -7.94 3.78
CA THR A 274 -2.67 -7.74 2.83
C THR A 274 -1.91 -6.47 3.18
N SER A 275 -0.58 -6.54 3.36
CA SER A 275 0.24 -5.36 3.64
C SER A 275 1.07 -4.96 2.43
N ASP A 276 1.81 -5.87 1.83
CA ASP A 276 2.61 -5.62 0.62
C ASP A 276 2.87 -6.90 -0.18
N ILE A 277 3.21 -6.74 -1.46
CA ILE A 277 3.67 -7.80 -2.36
C ILE A 277 4.74 -7.27 -3.30
N ARG A 278 5.80 -8.06 -3.53
CA ARG A 278 6.86 -7.76 -4.50
C ARG A 278 7.30 -9.02 -5.23
N ARG A 279 7.78 -8.81 -6.46
CA ARG A 279 8.37 -9.87 -7.29
C ARG A 279 9.81 -9.49 -7.66
N ALA A 280 10.74 -10.38 -7.38
CA ALA A 280 12.12 -10.24 -7.81
C ALA A 280 12.30 -10.64 -9.29
N PRO A 281 13.38 -10.19 -9.96
CA PRO A 281 13.65 -10.54 -11.36
C PRO A 281 13.84 -12.03 -11.62
N ASP A 282 14.25 -12.81 -10.62
CA ASP A 282 14.37 -14.27 -10.71
C ASP A 282 13.02 -15.00 -10.62
N GLY A 283 11.91 -14.25 -10.44
CA GLY A 283 10.56 -14.77 -10.30
C GLY A 283 10.15 -15.11 -8.86
N THR A 284 11.02 -14.92 -7.89
CA THR A 284 10.66 -15.04 -6.46
C THR A 284 9.62 -13.99 -6.10
N ILE A 285 8.56 -14.41 -5.39
CA ILE A 285 7.51 -13.52 -4.89
C ILE A 285 7.59 -13.49 -3.38
N ALA A 286 7.48 -12.31 -2.80
CA ALA A 286 7.34 -12.14 -1.36
C ALA A 286 6.15 -11.24 -1.03
N ALA A 287 5.49 -11.53 0.08
CA ALA A 287 4.39 -10.75 0.60
C ALA A 287 4.53 -10.54 2.10
N THR A 288 4.07 -9.38 2.60
CA THR A 288 3.87 -9.15 4.02
C THR A 288 2.37 -9.14 4.32
N ILE A 289 2.02 -9.76 5.45
CA ILE A 289 0.64 -9.95 5.90
C ILE A 289 0.61 -9.52 7.36
N THR A 290 -0.45 -8.80 7.76
CA THR A 290 -0.76 -8.55 9.17
C THR A 290 -1.94 -9.41 9.56
N ALA A 291 -1.86 -10.08 10.71
CA ALA A 291 -2.95 -10.92 11.22
C ALA A 291 -3.07 -10.77 12.73
N ARG A 292 -4.28 -11.04 13.26
CA ARG A 292 -4.48 -11.14 14.71
C ARG A 292 -3.83 -12.41 15.23
N GLY A 293 -3.06 -12.30 16.31
CA GLY A 293 -2.60 -13.42 17.12
C GLY A 293 -3.42 -13.59 18.41
N ASP A 294 -4.23 -12.60 18.74
CA ASP A 294 -5.19 -12.60 19.86
C ASP A 294 -6.59 -12.49 19.27
N ASP A 295 -7.15 -13.65 18.91
CA ASP A 295 -8.52 -13.74 18.42
C ASP A 295 -9.42 -14.20 19.56
N ARG A 296 -9.89 -13.24 20.33
CA ARG A 296 -10.90 -13.48 21.36
C ARG A 296 -12.27 -13.51 20.70
N PRO A 297 -13.03 -14.64 20.81
CA PRO A 297 -14.36 -14.70 20.25
C PRO A 297 -15.23 -13.53 20.72
N ALA A 298 -16.05 -13.00 19.83
CA ALA A 298 -17.06 -12.03 20.23
C ALA A 298 -17.98 -12.69 21.28
N ASP A 299 -18.18 -12.01 22.40
CA ASP A 299 -19.12 -12.44 23.43
C ASP A 299 -20.54 -12.10 22.95
N PRO A 300 -21.41 -13.08 22.71
CA PRO A 300 -22.78 -12.81 22.24
C PRO A 300 -23.63 -12.03 23.23
N GLU A 301 -23.24 -11.98 24.52
CA GLU A 301 -23.90 -11.20 25.55
C GLU A 301 -23.36 -9.76 25.65
N ASP A 302 -22.21 -9.47 25.03
CA ASP A 302 -21.58 -8.14 24.97
C ASP A 302 -21.60 -7.62 23.53
N GLU A 303 -22.61 -6.79 23.19
CA GLU A 303 -22.73 -6.18 21.86
C GLU A 303 -21.52 -5.36 21.43
N PHE A 304 -20.70 -4.90 22.39
CA PHE A 304 -19.48 -4.15 22.16
C PHE A 304 -18.22 -5.02 22.12
N SER A 305 -18.34 -6.34 22.31
CA SER A 305 -17.16 -7.23 22.31
C SER A 305 -16.37 -7.17 21.01
N ARG A 306 -17.03 -6.89 19.89
CA ARG A 306 -16.41 -6.66 18.58
C ARG A 306 -15.56 -5.38 18.52
N LEU A 307 -15.81 -4.44 19.41
CA LEU A 307 -15.10 -3.15 19.48
C LEU A 307 -13.96 -3.18 20.49
N ARG A 308 -13.69 -4.32 21.12
CA ARG A 308 -12.57 -4.46 22.05
C ARG A 308 -11.25 -4.35 21.28
N PRO A 309 -10.27 -3.61 21.82
CA PRO A 309 -8.96 -3.54 21.19
C PRO A 309 -8.36 -4.93 21.01
N VAL A 310 -7.84 -5.21 19.84
CA VAL A 310 -6.96 -6.35 19.59
C VAL A 310 -5.57 -5.97 20.09
N LEU A 311 -5.00 -6.77 20.99
CA LEU A 311 -3.75 -6.43 21.67
C LEU A 311 -2.51 -7.08 21.06
N ASP A 312 -2.71 -8.12 20.24
CA ASP A 312 -1.62 -8.89 19.64
C ASP A 312 -1.86 -9.09 18.15
N HIS A 313 -1.24 -8.25 17.34
CA HIS A 313 -1.11 -8.50 15.91
C HIS A 313 0.29 -9.00 15.60
N ARG A 314 0.38 -9.74 14.49
CA ARG A 314 1.60 -10.36 13.99
C ARG A 314 1.85 -9.98 12.56
N PHE A 315 3.12 -9.73 12.24
CA PHE A 315 3.57 -9.63 10.87
C PHE A 315 4.08 -10.99 10.40
N VAL A 316 3.64 -11.39 9.22
CA VAL A 316 4.05 -12.60 8.53
C VAL A 316 4.76 -12.21 7.25
N TYR A 317 5.89 -12.84 6.98
CA TYR A 317 6.56 -12.82 5.70
C TYR A 317 6.21 -14.13 4.97
N ALA A 318 5.55 -14.02 3.82
CA ALA A 318 5.24 -15.14 2.96
C ALA A 318 6.11 -15.08 1.70
N ARG A 319 6.63 -16.22 1.26
CA ARG A 319 7.54 -16.31 0.12
C ARG A 319 7.21 -17.50 -0.76
N GLN A 320 7.31 -17.29 -2.06
CA GLN A 320 7.28 -18.33 -3.07
C GLN A 320 8.50 -18.23 -3.98
N ASP A 321 9.36 -19.23 -3.95
CA ASP A 321 10.42 -19.39 -4.94
C ASP A 321 9.87 -20.04 -6.23
N PRO A 322 10.46 -19.78 -7.39
CA PRO A 322 10.01 -20.38 -8.66
C PRO A 322 9.88 -21.90 -8.58
N GLY A 323 8.71 -22.41 -8.98
CA GLY A 323 8.40 -23.84 -8.97
C GLY A 323 8.17 -24.46 -7.58
N ARG A 324 8.09 -23.64 -6.53
CA ARG A 324 7.80 -24.08 -5.15
C ARG A 324 6.47 -23.55 -4.67
N GLY A 325 5.95 -24.14 -3.59
CA GLY A 325 4.78 -23.61 -2.86
C GLY A 325 5.17 -22.46 -1.94
N TRP A 326 4.18 -21.77 -1.43
CA TRP A 326 4.34 -20.69 -0.45
C TRP A 326 4.89 -21.21 0.88
N THR A 327 5.91 -20.53 1.40
CA THR A 327 6.39 -20.65 2.77
C THR A 327 5.97 -19.43 3.58
N ARG A 328 5.77 -19.56 4.88
CA ARG A 328 5.37 -18.49 5.80
C ARG A 328 6.28 -18.49 7.00
N HIS A 329 6.73 -17.30 7.38
CA HIS A 329 7.64 -17.08 8.50
C HIS A 329 7.13 -15.93 9.35
N SER A 330 7.32 -16.02 10.66
CA SER A 330 7.06 -14.90 11.55
C SER A 330 8.06 -13.78 11.24
N LEU A 331 7.56 -12.59 10.92
CA LEU A 331 8.40 -11.41 10.72
C LEU A 331 8.58 -10.65 12.05
N GLY A 332 7.52 -10.56 12.86
CA GLY A 332 7.60 -9.88 14.14
C GLY A 332 6.23 -9.67 14.80
N LYS A 333 6.25 -9.06 15.97
CA LYS A 333 5.05 -8.54 16.63
C LYS A 333 4.68 -7.19 16.03
N ALA A 334 3.40 -6.99 15.78
CA ALA A 334 2.85 -5.71 15.33
C ALA A 334 2.21 -4.91 16.48
N GLY A 335 1.89 -5.58 17.58
CA GLY A 335 1.32 -4.95 18.78
C GLY A 335 -0.19 -4.80 18.75
N ALA A 336 -0.68 -3.86 19.54
CA ALA A 336 -2.09 -3.52 19.58
C ALA A 336 -2.51 -2.71 18.35
N GLY A 337 -3.81 -2.71 18.05
CA GLY A 337 -4.38 -1.82 17.05
C GLY A 337 -4.19 -0.34 17.43
N LEU A 338 -3.80 0.48 16.45
CA LEU A 338 -3.48 1.89 16.64
C LEU A 338 -4.74 2.77 16.78
N LEU A 339 -5.78 2.48 15.98
CA LEU A 339 -6.93 3.35 15.86
C LEU A 339 -8.10 2.85 16.71
N PRO A 340 -8.77 3.71 17.48
CA PRO A 340 -9.84 3.29 18.40
C PRO A 340 -11.01 2.56 17.75
N HIS A 341 -11.27 2.83 16.46
CA HIS A 341 -12.40 2.27 15.71
C HIS A 341 -11.98 1.35 14.56
N GLU A 342 -10.67 1.25 14.30
CA GLU A 342 -10.07 0.36 13.29
C GLU A 342 -9.03 -0.53 13.97
N GLN A 343 -9.52 -1.60 14.59
CA GLN A 343 -8.78 -2.44 15.54
C GLN A 343 -7.55 -3.13 14.95
N ASP A 344 -7.47 -3.26 13.62
CA ASP A 344 -6.41 -3.98 12.93
C ASP A 344 -5.39 -3.06 12.24
N TYR A 345 -5.51 -1.75 12.41
CA TYR A 345 -4.47 -0.82 11.94
C TYR A 345 -3.25 -0.93 12.85
N THR A 346 -2.11 -1.24 12.27
CA THR A 346 -0.82 -1.39 12.94
C THR A 346 0.23 -0.55 12.23
N GLY A 347 1.48 -0.57 12.67
CA GLY A 347 2.55 0.18 11.99
C GLY A 347 2.82 -0.28 10.55
N LEU A 348 2.47 -1.50 10.20
CA LEU A 348 2.73 -2.24 8.96
C LEU A 348 4.21 -2.58 8.69
N ALA A 349 4.37 -3.55 7.77
CA ALA A 349 5.64 -3.96 7.21
C ALA A 349 5.56 -3.97 5.69
N VAL A 350 6.60 -3.48 5.02
CA VAL A 350 6.71 -3.41 3.56
C VAL A 350 8.01 -4.04 3.09
N ILE A 351 8.04 -4.47 1.84
CA ILE A 351 9.18 -5.10 1.20
C ILE A 351 9.87 -4.06 0.32
N ASP A 352 11.18 -4.10 0.25
CA ASP A 352 11.94 -3.30 -0.71
C ASP A 352 11.56 -3.70 -2.15
N PRO A 353 11.15 -2.78 -3.03
CA PRO A 353 10.68 -3.11 -4.38
C PRO A 353 11.75 -3.76 -5.27
N TYR A 354 13.03 -3.67 -4.90
CA TYR A 354 14.15 -4.23 -5.66
C TYR A 354 14.91 -5.35 -4.93
N ASP A 355 14.51 -5.67 -3.69
CA ASP A 355 15.12 -6.75 -2.91
C ASP A 355 14.09 -7.40 -1.99
N VAL A 356 13.49 -8.49 -2.44
CA VAL A 356 12.49 -9.24 -1.67
C VAL A 356 13.02 -9.79 -0.34
N ASN A 357 14.35 -9.81 -0.13
CA ASN A 357 14.96 -10.22 1.13
C ASN A 357 15.15 -9.07 2.12
N SER A 358 14.72 -7.85 1.76
CA SER A 358 14.80 -6.65 2.59
C SER A 358 13.40 -6.13 2.90
N VAL A 359 13.13 -5.85 4.18
CA VAL A 359 11.84 -5.35 4.67
C VAL A 359 12.03 -4.14 5.59
N TYR A 360 11.00 -3.30 5.68
CA TYR A 360 10.92 -2.20 6.63
C TYR A 360 9.64 -2.35 7.44
N MET A 361 9.79 -2.37 8.76
CA MET A 361 8.68 -2.66 9.67
C MET A 361 8.52 -1.55 10.70
N SER A 362 7.31 -1.07 10.88
CA SER A 362 6.93 -0.17 11.97
C SER A 362 6.28 -0.99 13.08
N THR A 363 6.85 -0.95 14.26
CA THR A 363 6.37 -1.75 15.42
C THR A 363 6.78 -1.09 16.74
N PRO A 364 5.97 -1.27 17.82
CA PRO A 364 6.36 -0.88 19.17
C PRO A 364 7.19 -1.95 19.89
N PHE A 365 7.77 -2.92 19.16
CA PHE A 365 8.63 -3.97 19.72
C PHE A 365 9.96 -4.02 18.99
N ASP A 366 11.06 -3.79 19.69
CA ASP A 366 12.40 -3.94 19.11
C ASP A 366 12.63 -5.40 18.67
N PRO A 367 12.70 -5.70 17.36
CA PRO A 367 12.83 -7.08 16.89
C PRO A 367 14.16 -7.73 17.22
N ARG A 368 15.16 -6.95 17.68
CA ARG A 368 16.50 -7.43 18.09
C ARG A 368 16.49 -8.00 19.50
N SER A 369 15.63 -7.45 20.38
CA SER A 369 15.58 -7.82 21.80
C SER A 369 14.22 -8.35 22.24
N GLY A 370 13.14 -8.03 21.49
CA GLY A 370 11.76 -8.26 21.88
C GLY A 370 11.22 -7.26 22.90
N ALA A 371 12.01 -6.23 23.25
CA ALA A 371 11.59 -5.21 24.20
C ALA A 371 10.54 -4.27 23.58
N GLU A 372 9.56 -3.88 24.39
CA GLU A 372 8.56 -2.89 24.01
C GLU A 372 9.17 -1.48 24.05
N THR A 373 8.82 -0.65 23.06
CA THR A 373 9.21 0.76 22.96
C THR A 373 8.00 1.67 23.24
N PRO A 374 8.21 2.89 23.75
CA PRO A 374 7.10 3.81 24.03
C PRO A 374 6.28 4.19 22.80
N HIS A 375 6.93 4.22 21.63
CA HIS A 375 6.35 4.58 20.34
C HIS A 375 6.74 3.55 19.27
N HIS A 376 6.00 3.55 18.17
CA HIS A 376 6.38 2.78 17.00
C HIS A 376 7.69 3.30 16.43
N GLU A 377 8.62 2.38 16.19
CA GLU A 377 9.90 2.64 15.55
C GLU A 377 9.99 1.90 14.23
N ILE A 378 10.75 2.46 13.28
CA ILE A 378 11.04 1.79 12.00
C ILE A 378 12.29 0.93 12.15
N TYR A 379 12.18 -0.32 11.73
CA TYR A 379 13.28 -1.27 11.66
C TYR A 379 13.47 -1.77 10.23
N ALA A 380 14.73 -1.85 9.79
CA ALA A 380 15.11 -2.49 8.55
C ALA A 380 15.58 -3.92 8.84
N GLY A 381 15.00 -4.90 8.17
CA GLY A 381 15.32 -6.31 8.29
C GLY A 381 15.86 -6.89 7.00
N THR A 382 16.86 -7.75 7.07
CA THR A 382 17.39 -8.52 5.95
C THR A 382 17.42 -10.01 6.29
N THR A 383 17.10 -10.85 5.30
CA THR A 383 17.15 -12.31 5.42
C THR A 383 18.10 -12.91 4.38
N ALA A 384 18.83 -13.96 4.77
CA ALA A 384 19.67 -14.74 3.86
C ALA A 384 19.12 -16.16 3.61
N ASP A 385 18.05 -16.54 4.30
CA ASP A 385 17.46 -17.87 4.31
C ASP A 385 15.97 -17.90 3.95
N GLY A 386 15.54 -16.90 3.16
CA GLY A 386 14.17 -16.83 2.64
C GLY A 386 13.13 -16.47 3.68
N GLY A 387 13.50 -15.79 4.75
CA GLY A 387 12.61 -15.33 5.81
C GLY A 387 12.61 -16.18 7.08
N ALA A 388 13.37 -17.28 7.13
CA ALA A 388 13.44 -18.14 8.31
C ALA A 388 14.13 -17.42 9.49
N SER A 389 15.10 -16.54 9.18
CA SER A 389 15.73 -15.67 10.17
C SER A 389 16.00 -14.27 9.60
N TRP A 390 16.11 -13.28 10.49
CA TRP A 390 16.25 -11.87 10.13
C TRP A 390 17.37 -11.20 10.92
N THR A 391 18.14 -10.36 10.23
CA THR A 391 19.06 -9.41 10.85
C THR A 391 18.41 -8.02 10.83
N TRP A 392 18.30 -7.39 12.01
CA TRP A 392 17.58 -6.14 12.17
C TRP A 392 18.48 -4.96 12.52
N VAL A 393 18.18 -3.81 11.95
CA VAL A 393 18.80 -2.51 12.25
C VAL A 393 17.68 -1.50 12.53
N ALA A 394 17.84 -0.72 13.60
CA ALA A 394 16.91 0.38 13.88
C ALA A 394 17.15 1.51 12.87
N VAL A 395 16.07 1.91 12.19
CA VAL A 395 16.03 3.10 11.33
C VAL A 395 15.74 4.33 12.20
N THR A 396 14.72 4.24 13.05
CA THR A 396 14.42 5.24 14.08
C THR A 396 14.67 4.65 15.46
N GLN A 397 14.87 5.49 16.46
CA GLN A 397 15.11 5.08 17.84
C GLN A 397 14.84 6.22 18.80
N ASP A 398 14.31 5.88 19.99
CA ASP A 398 14.00 6.83 21.07
C ASP A 398 13.07 7.98 20.60
N SER A 399 12.10 7.64 19.74
CA SER A 399 11.17 8.61 19.20
C SER A 399 10.18 9.12 20.28
N GLU A 400 9.79 10.39 20.15
CA GLU A 400 8.80 11.04 21.03
C GLU A 400 7.36 10.87 20.52
N VAL A 401 7.18 10.39 19.29
CA VAL A 401 5.90 10.13 18.62
C VAL A 401 6.02 8.89 17.74
N ASP A 402 4.90 8.32 17.33
CA ASP A 402 4.88 7.14 16.49
C ASP A 402 5.43 7.40 15.07
N ASN A 403 6.19 6.44 14.55
CA ASN A 403 6.64 6.37 13.17
C ASN A 403 5.85 5.26 12.48
N LEU A 404 4.99 5.62 11.53
CA LEU A 404 3.93 4.74 11.03
C LEU A 404 4.01 4.56 9.52
N ARG A 405 3.51 3.43 9.06
CA ARG A 405 3.25 3.12 7.66
C ARG A 405 4.45 3.42 6.75
N PRO A 406 5.58 2.72 6.92
CA PRO A 406 6.71 2.87 6.00
C PRO A 406 6.30 2.48 4.57
N ILE A 407 6.88 3.15 3.59
CA ILE A 407 6.85 2.79 2.17
C ILE A 407 8.25 2.97 1.59
N VAL A 408 8.61 2.18 0.59
CA VAL A 408 9.84 2.37 -0.21
C VAL A 408 9.40 2.77 -1.61
N ALA A 409 9.73 4.00 -2.00
CA ALA A 409 9.36 4.51 -3.31
C ALA A 409 10.08 3.72 -4.42
N PRO A 410 9.34 3.10 -5.36
CA PRO A 410 9.94 2.51 -6.55
C PRO A 410 10.41 3.59 -7.54
N GLY A 411 11.01 3.16 -8.68
CA GLY A 411 11.42 4.00 -9.80
C GLY A 411 12.93 4.07 -9.97
N ASP A 412 13.74 4.07 -8.92
CA ASP A 412 15.21 4.07 -9.01
C ASP A 412 15.81 2.88 -8.23
N PRO A 413 16.32 1.84 -8.94
CA PRO A 413 16.92 0.68 -8.27
C PRO A 413 18.26 0.97 -7.59
N SER A 414 18.89 2.12 -7.85
CA SER A 414 20.17 2.49 -7.27
C SER A 414 20.06 3.06 -5.85
N ARG A 415 18.84 3.34 -5.39
CA ARG A 415 18.58 3.97 -4.09
C ARG A 415 17.49 3.27 -3.28
N VAL A 416 17.47 3.59 -2.00
CA VAL A 416 16.37 3.30 -1.08
C VAL A 416 15.80 4.64 -0.63
N ALA A 417 14.67 5.04 -1.21
CA ALA A 417 13.89 6.19 -0.77
C ALA A 417 12.81 5.69 0.19
N LEU A 418 13.18 5.54 1.47
CA LEU A 418 12.29 5.11 2.54
C LEU A 418 11.52 6.31 3.08
N LEU A 419 10.21 6.19 3.09
CA LEU A 419 9.28 7.20 3.58
C LEU A 419 8.41 6.61 4.69
N TRP A 420 8.00 7.44 5.63
CA TRP A 420 6.97 7.13 6.62
C TRP A 420 6.33 8.42 7.08
N PHE A 421 5.15 8.34 7.65
CA PHE A 421 4.63 9.48 8.39
C PHE A 421 4.83 9.28 9.89
N ARG A 422 5.03 10.36 10.60
CA ARG A 422 5.22 10.34 12.05
C ARG A 422 4.38 11.40 12.75
N GLY A 423 3.84 11.04 13.89
CA GLY A 423 2.96 11.90 14.66
C GLY A 423 1.85 11.12 15.33
N GLU A 424 0.68 11.73 15.46
CA GLU A 424 -0.51 11.14 16.07
C GLU A 424 -1.56 10.91 15.00
N MET A 425 -2.17 9.72 15.03
CA MET A 425 -3.30 9.36 14.19
C MET A 425 -4.34 8.61 15.01
N THR A 426 -5.57 9.12 15.03
CA THR A 426 -6.68 8.53 15.79
C THR A 426 -7.81 8.02 14.90
N ALA A 427 -7.86 8.47 13.65
CA ALA A 427 -8.76 7.98 12.60
C ALA A 427 -8.20 8.40 11.23
N SER A 428 -8.71 7.80 10.15
CA SER A 428 -8.38 8.19 8.77
C SER A 428 -8.67 9.67 8.46
N GLN A 429 -9.58 10.29 9.22
CA GLN A 429 -9.97 11.70 9.10
C GLN A 429 -9.34 12.61 10.17
N HIS A 430 -8.64 12.02 11.16
CA HIS A 430 -8.10 12.75 12.31
C HIS A 430 -6.66 12.36 12.57
N PHE A 431 -5.75 13.21 12.11
CA PHE A 431 -4.31 12.98 12.28
C PHE A 431 -3.52 14.30 12.30
N ARG A 432 -2.38 14.26 12.99
CA ARG A 432 -1.37 15.30 13.00
C ARG A 432 -0.03 14.65 12.72
N CYS A 433 0.30 14.51 11.43
CA CYS A 433 1.47 13.78 10.97
C CYS A 433 2.32 14.61 10.02
N GLU A 434 3.63 14.42 10.09
CA GLU A 434 4.61 14.91 9.13
C GLU A 434 5.17 13.76 8.29
N ILE A 435 5.57 14.02 7.05
CA ILE A 435 6.16 13.02 6.16
C ILE A 435 7.68 13.12 6.24
N VAL A 436 8.31 11.98 6.53
CA VAL A 436 9.75 11.86 6.68
C VAL A 436 10.32 11.04 5.54
N LEU A 437 11.45 11.47 5.00
CA LEU A 437 12.25 10.79 3.98
C LEU A 437 13.62 10.42 4.54
N ARG A 438 14.03 9.17 4.35
CA ARG A 438 15.42 8.72 4.40
C ARG A 438 15.83 8.23 3.03
N ASP A 439 16.71 8.98 2.38
CA ASP A 439 17.23 8.64 1.06
C ASP A 439 18.69 8.17 1.18
N THR A 440 18.95 6.93 0.74
CA THR A 440 20.28 6.33 0.80
C THR A 440 20.60 5.60 -0.50
N ALA A 441 21.88 5.59 -0.87
CA ALA A 441 22.33 4.74 -1.97
C ALA A 441 22.14 3.26 -1.58
N ARG A 442 21.63 2.46 -2.51
CA ARG A 442 21.56 1.02 -2.34
C ARG A 442 22.97 0.46 -2.36
N SER A 443 23.37 -0.23 -1.29
CA SER A 443 24.65 -0.94 -1.28
C SER A 443 24.60 -2.02 -2.37
N SER A 444 25.54 -1.98 -3.30
CA SER A 444 25.74 -3.10 -4.22
C SER A 444 26.08 -4.33 -3.40
N SER A 445 25.13 -5.25 -3.23
CA SER A 445 25.47 -6.61 -2.86
C SER A 445 26.37 -7.12 -3.99
N MET A 446 27.66 -7.26 -3.71
CA MET A 446 28.55 -7.93 -4.66
C MET A 446 27.94 -9.29 -4.95
N GLY A 447 27.57 -9.50 -6.21
CA GLY A 447 27.20 -10.82 -6.70
C GLY A 447 28.34 -11.78 -6.41
N ALA A 448 28.16 -12.60 -5.39
CA ALA A 448 28.96 -13.79 -5.20
C ALA A 448 28.37 -14.85 -6.10
N GLY A 449 28.99 -15.06 -7.24
CA GLY A 449 28.58 -16.12 -8.17
C GLY A 449 29.31 -16.01 -9.49
N ALA A 450 30.61 -16.34 -9.49
CA ALA A 450 31.29 -16.85 -10.68
C ALA A 450 31.21 -18.36 -10.69
#